data_03d3883fbd9aa9f7498dbf1e91cc7ab5
#
_entry.id   03d3883fbd9aa9f7498dbf1e91cc7ab5
#
_cell.length_a   1.000
_cell.length_b   1.000
_cell.length_c   1.000
_cell.angle_alpha   90.00
_cell.angle_beta   90.00
_cell.angle_gamma   90.00
#
_symmetry.space_group_name_H-M   'P 1'
#
loop_
_entity.id
_entity.type
_entity.pdbx_description
1 polymer ?
#
loop_
_entity_poly.entity_id
_entity_poly.type
_entity_poly.pdbx_seq_one_letter_code
_entity_poly.pdbx_strand_id
1 'polypeptide(L)'
;MLSKNLETAINKQINAEFWSAYLYLSMSTYASNRGLPGVANWFEVQFKEEMDHAIKFMNYMISKGNKVNLFPIDAVPTTWDSVLNLFEENLKHEQVVTSLIYDLFALARSEKDFATESLVQWFVNEQVEEEENALNNIDALKLIGDNGFGLYSLDKELAARVYVPIATTNSGSNA
;
A
#
# COMPACT_ATOMS: atom_id res chain seq x y z
N MET A 1 22.13 -1.66 15.22
CA MET A 1 22.21 -1.17 13.83
C MET A 1 21.94 -2.33 12.88
N LEU A 2 21.23 -2.08 11.81
CA LEU A 2 20.96 -3.07 10.75
C LEU A 2 22.27 -3.36 9.98
N SER A 3 22.32 -4.51 9.34
CA SER A 3 23.34 -4.78 8.33
C SER A 3 23.22 -3.81 7.14
N LYS A 4 24.26 -3.71 6.33
CA LYS A 4 24.24 -2.85 5.13
C LYS A 4 23.22 -3.33 4.09
N ASN A 5 23.00 -4.64 4.02
CA ASN A 5 22.01 -5.22 3.11
C ASN A 5 20.59 -4.87 3.53
N LEU A 6 20.27 -5.06 4.83
CA LEU A 6 18.94 -4.70 5.37
C LEU A 6 18.69 -3.20 5.30
N GLU A 7 19.70 -2.36 5.64
CA GLU A 7 19.57 -0.90 5.47
C GLU A 7 19.22 -0.52 4.04
N THR A 8 19.91 -1.14 3.07
CA THR A 8 19.66 -0.88 1.64
C THR A 8 18.28 -1.37 1.21
N ALA A 9 17.89 -2.57 1.62
CA ALA A 9 16.61 -3.18 1.26
C ALA A 9 15.43 -2.39 1.84
N ILE A 10 15.50 -1.99 3.11
CA ILE A 10 14.43 -1.20 3.75
C ILE A 10 14.32 0.19 3.12
N ASN A 11 15.43 0.85 2.77
CA ASN A 11 15.37 2.13 2.06
C ASN A 11 14.69 2.01 0.68
N LYS A 12 14.89 0.89 -0.03
CA LYS A 12 14.18 0.60 -1.28
C LYS A 12 12.69 0.37 -1.03
N GLN A 13 12.35 -0.36 0.03
CA GLN A 13 10.94 -0.58 0.39
C GLN A 13 10.24 0.73 0.74
N ILE A 14 10.86 1.61 1.52
CA ILE A 14 10.32 2.96 1.80
C ILE A 14 10.00 3.70 0.50
N ASN A 15 10.87 3.63 -0.50
CA ASN A 15 10.62 4.25 -1.80
C ASN A 15 9.47 3.56 -2.56
N ALA A 16 9.36 2.24 -2.46
CA ALA A 16 8.25 1.49 -3.08
C ALA A 16 6.91 1.90 -2.47
N GLU A 17 6.80 2.00 -1.13
CA GLU A 17 5.57 2.44 -0.47
C GLU A 17 5.18 3.88 -0.85
N PHE A 18 6.14 4.81 -0.93
CA PHE A 18 5.85 6.16 -1.42
C PHE A 18 5.42 6.18 -2.88
N TRP A 19 5.97 5.30 -3.72
CA TRP A 19 5.53 5.17 -5.11
C TRP A 19 4.10 4.59 -5.18
N SER A 20 3.78 3.57 -4.36
CA SER A 20 2.42 3.02 -4.21
C SER A 20 1.43 4.12 -3.81
N ALA A 21 1.78 4.91 -2.78
CA ALA A 21 0.95 6.04 -2.36
C ALA A 21 0.69 7.01 -3.52
N TYR A 22 1.72 7.37 -4.29
CA TYR A 22 1.56 8.27 -5.42
C TYR A 22 0.74 7.66 -6.56
N LEU A 23 0.86 6.35 -6.81
CA LEU A 23 0.02 5.61 -7.74
C LEU A 23 -1.46 5.69 -7.32
N TYR A 24 -1.78 5.41 -6.05
CA TYR A 24 -3.16 5.42 -5.56
C TYR A 24 -3.76 6.82 -5.54
N LEU A 25 -2.97 7.85 -5.27
CA LEU A 25 -3.42 9.23 -5.45
C LEU A 25 -3.77 9.53 -6.91
N SER A 26 -2.99 9.02 -7.86
CA SER A 26 -3.29 9.13 -9.30
C SER A 26 -4.58 8.39 -9.68
N MET A 27 -4.78 7.17 -9.15
CA MET A 27 -6.01 6.39 -9.35
C MET A 27 -7.23 7.10 -8.77
N SER A 28 -7.11 7.73 -7.59
CA SER A 28 -8.17 8.54 -6.97
C SER A 28 -8.56 9.72 -7.85
N THR A 29 -7.59 10.47 -8.38
CA THR A 29 -7.88 11.61 -9.27
C THR A 29 -8.53 11.17 -10.58
N TYR A 30 -8.10 10.05 -11.16
CA TYR A 30 -8.73 9.46 -12.34
C TYR A 30 -10.21 9.11 -12.07
N ALA A 31 -10.50 8.43 -10.97
CA ALA A 31 -11.87 8.06 -10.59
C ALA A 31 -12.76 9.30 -10.36
N SER A 32 -12.21 10.33 -9.69
CA SER A 32 -12.90 11.62 -9.49
C SER A 32 -13.29 12.26 -10.82
N ASN A 33 -12.39 12.28 -11.80
CA ASN A 33 -12.64 12.82 -13.13
C ASN A 33 -13.69 12.03 -13.93
N ARG A 34 -13.96 10.78 -13.55
CA ARG A 34 -15.00 9.90 -14.12
C ARG A 34 -16.35 10.04 -13.40
N GLY A 35 -16.46 10.87 -12.38
CA GLY A 35 -17.67 11.04 -11.58
C GLY A 35 -17.96 9.89 -10.63
N LEU A 36 -16.93 9.20 -10.17
CA LEU A 36 -16.98 8.06 -9.26
C LEU A 36 -16.33 8.42 -7.89
N PRO A 37 -17.02 9.22 -7.07
CA PRO A 37 -16.46 9.70 -5.81
C PRO A 37 -16.17 8.60 -4.79
N GLY A 38 -16.90 7.49 -4.84
CA GLY A 38 -16.67 6.35 -3.95
C GLY A 38 -15.41 5.57 -4.31
N VAL A 39 -15.20 5.29 -5.59
CA VAL A 39 -13.96 4.71 -6.09
C VAL A 39 -12.77 5.63 -5.79
N ALA A 40 -12.95 6.94 -5.97
CA ALA A 40 -11.93 7.93 -5.64
C ALA A 40 -11.59 7.91 -4.15
N ASN A 41 -12.59 7.85 -3.27
CA ASN A 41 -12.39 7.73 -1.82
C ASN A 41 -11.64 6.45 -1.45
N TRP A 42 -11.97 5.33 -2.09
CA TRP A 42 -11.30 4.05 -1.82
C TRP A 42 -9.78 4.16 -2.08
N PHE A 43 -9.38 4.73 -3.21
CA PHE A 43 -7.97 4.95 -3.54
C PHE A 43 -7.33 6.09 -2.73
N GLU A 44 -8.09 7.08 -2.26
CA GLU A 44 -7.56 8.09 -1.34
C GLU A 44 -7.24 7.48 0.03
N VAL A 45 -8.02 6.50 0.48
CA VAL A 45 -7.72 5.73 1.70
C VAL A 45 -6.47 4.90 1.50
N GLN A 46 -6.34 4.16 0.38
CA GLN A 46 -5.12 3.42 0.03
C GLN A 46 -3.88 4.33 0.03
N PHE A 47 -3.96 5.50 -0.59
CA PHE A 47 -2.87 6.48 -0.55
C PHE A 47 -2.41 6.79 0.87
N LYS A 48 -3.33 6.97 1.81
CA LYS A 48 -3.02 7.28 3.21
C LYS A 48 -2.40 6.09 3.94
N GLU A 49 -2.88 4.89 3.66
CA GLU A 49 -2.35 3.64 4.22
C GLU A 49 -0.92 3.39 3.75
N GLU A 50 -0.61 3.59 2.47
CA GLU A 50 0.74 3.48 1.93
C GLU A 50 1.71 4.53 2.51
N MET A 51 1.22 5.74 2.77
CA MET A 51 2.00 6.74 3.50
C MET A 51 2.37 6.27 4.90
N ASP A 52 1.44 5.63 5.61
CA ASP A 52 1.70 5.04 6.93
C ASP A 52 2.68 3.87 6.85
N HIS A 53 2.61 3.02 5.80
CA HIS A 53 3.56 1.94 5.54
C HIS A 53 4.99 2.47 5.40
N ALA A 54 5.18 3.48 4.56
CA ALA A 54 6.47 4.14 4.39
C ALA A 54 7.00 4.71 5.71
N ILE A 55 6.15 5.42 6.46
CA ILE A 55 6.50 6.02 7.75
C ILE A 55 6.84 4.95 8.79
N LYS A 56 6.16 3.81 8.80
CA LYS A 56 6.44 2.68 9.69
C LYS A 56 7.85 2.13 9.48
N PHE A 57 8.26 1.91 8.22
CA PHE A 57 9.63 1.51 7.89
C PHE A 57 10.65 2.59 8.26
N MET A 58 10.36 3.86 7.97
CA MET A 58 11.25 4.98 8.33
C MET A 58 11.50 5.05 9.84
N ASN A 59 10.42 5.00 10.64
CA ASN A 59 10.51 5.03 12.10
C ASN A 59 11.31 3.85 12.64
N TYR A 60 11.14 2.67 12.07
CA TYR A 60 11.93 1.50 12.42
C TYR A 60 13.43 1.72 12.14
N MET A 61 13.80 2.19 10.96
CA MET A 61 15.19 2.49 10.62
C MET A 61 15.81 3.50 11.59
N ILE A 62 15.07 4.58 11.89
CA ILE A 62 15.52 5.63 12.85
C ILE A 62 15.73 5.01 14.23
N SER A 63 14.80 4.17 14.70
CA SER A 63 14.92 3.48 16.01
C SER A 63 16.15 2.56 16.10
N LYS A 64 16.58 2.02 14.96
CA LYS A 64 17.80 1.19 14.84
C LYS A 64 19.09 2.02 14.71
N GLY A 65 19.00 3.35 14.65
CA GLY A 65 20.14 4.23 14.44
C GLY A 65 20.70 4.16 13.01
N ASN A 66 19.89 3.76 12.04
CA ASN A 66 20.24 3.70 10.63
C ASN A 66 19.75 4.94 9.87
N LYS A 67 20.40 5.25 8.75
CA LYS A 67 20.06 6.41 7.94
C LYS A 67 18.91 6.07 6.96
N VAL A 68 17.86 6.89 7.00
CA VAL A 68 16.83 6.90 5.95
C VAL A 68 17.35 7.72 4.76
N ASN A 69 17.30 7.12 3.57
CA ASN A 69 17.63 7.77 2.31
C ASN A 69 16.36 7.82 1.44
N LEU A 70 15.83 9.02 1.23
CA LEU A 70 14.69 9.19 0.33
C LEU A 70 15.21 9.28 -1.11
N PHE A 71 14.76 8.34 -1.95
CA PHE A 71 15.06 8.30 -3.37
C PHE A 71 14.02 9.10 -4.17
N PRO A 72 14.29 9.47 -5.42
CA PRO A 72 13.28 10.02 -6.31
C PRO A 72 12.10 9.06 -6.46
N ILE A 73 10.89 9.61 -6.54
CA ILE A 73 9.67 8.87 -6.86
C ILE A 73 9.46 8.99 -8.37
N ASP A 74 9.45 7.85 -9.05
CA ASP A 74 9.22 7.81 -10.49
C ASP A 74 7.77 8.16 -10.84
N ALA A 75 7.54 8.57 -12.09
CA ALA A 75 6.21 8.86 -12.59
C ALA A 75 5.30 7.64 -12.51
N VAL A 76 4.02 7.89 -12.23
CA VAL A 76 2.97 6.86 -12.17
C VAL A 76 2.02 6.99 -13.37
N PRO A 77 1.30 5.92 -13.77
CA PRO A 77 0.20 6.01 -14.73
C PRO A 77 -0.85 7.03 -14.30
N THR A 78 -1.51 7.65 -15.28
CA THR A 78 -2.56 8.65 -15.03
C THR A 78 -3.89 8.33 -15.73
N THR A 79 -3.93 7.25 -16.50
CA THR A 79 -5.11 6.83 -17.26
C THR A 79 -5.26 5.31 -17.25
N TRP A 80 -6.51 4.85 -17.22
CA TRP A 80 -6.89 3.44 -17.26
C TRP A 80 -8.09 3.27 -18.21
N ASP A 81 -8.27 2.09 -18.78
CA ASP A 81 -9.33 1.83 -19.77
C ASP A 81 -10.73 1.82 -19.15
N SER A 82 -10.84 1.31 -17.92
CA SER A 82 -12.11 1.18 -17.19
C SER A 82 -11.89 1.15 -15.68
N VAL A 83 -12.99 1.19 -14.90
CA VAL A 83 -12.93 0.99 -13.45
C VAL A 83 -12.47 -0.44 -13.11
N LEU A 84 -12.88 -1.43 -13.87
CA LEU A 84 -12.40 -2.81 -13.70
C LEU A 84 -10.89 -2.88 -13.93
N ASN A 85 -10.39 -2.29 -15.01
CA ASN A 85 -8.97 -2.25 -15.30
C ASN A 85 -8.18 -1.50 -14.21
N LEU A 86 -8.75 -0.44 -13.62
CA LEU A 86 -8.15 0.29 -12.50
C LEU A 86 -7.89 -0.64 -11.30
N PHE A 87 -8.84 -1.49 -10.92
CA PHE A 87 -8.68 -2.45 -9.83
C PHE A 87 -7.82 -3.67 -10.22
N GLU A 88 -7.81 -4.07 -11.48
CA GLU A 88 -6.91 -5.13 -11.98
C GLU A 88 -5.44 -4.67 -11.93
N GLU A 89 -5.14 -3.43 -12.29
CA GLU A 89 -3.80 -2.85 -12.15
C GLU A 89 -3.41 -2.61 -10.69
N ASN A 90 -4.38 -2.28 -9.81
CA ASN A 90 -4.16 -2.27 -8.36
C ASN A 90 -3.73 -3.64 -7.86
N LEU A 91 -4.48 -4.71 -8.12
CA LEU A 91 -4.13 -6.07 -7.70
C LEU A 91 -2.73 -6.47 -8.21
N LYS A 92 -2.45 -6.20 -9.46
CA LYS A 92 -1.16 -6.50 -10.06
C LYS A 92 -0.01 -5.76 -9.37
N HIS A 93 -0.24 -4.52 -8.96
CA HIS A 93 0.72 -3.75 -8.18
C HIS A 93 0.90 -4.36 -6.79
N GLU A 94 -0.19 -4.71 -6.07
CA GLU A 94 -0.09 -5.37 -4.76
C GLU A 94 0.73 -6.67 -4.81
N GLN A 95 0.57 -7.46 -5.87
CA GLN A 95 1.38 -8.67 -6.07
C GLN A 95 2.87 -8.37 -6.23
N VAL A 96 3.23 -7.23 -6.82
CA VAL A 96 4.63 -6.77 -6.87
C VAL A 96 5.11 -6.39 -5.48
N VAL A 97 4.32 -5.63 -4.72
CA VAL A 97 4.65 -5.26 -3.33
C VAL A 97 4.78 -6.50 -2.45
N THR A 98 3.87 -7.47 -2.57
CA THR A 98 3.95 -8.76 -1.88
C THR A 98 5.31 -9.45 -2.12
N SER A 99 5.77 -9.49 -3.37
CA SER A 99 7.07 -10.07 -3.72
C SER A 99 8.22 -9.33 -3.03
N LEU A 100 8.19 -7.99 -3.01
CA LEU A 100 9.22 -7.18 -2.35
C LEU A 100 9.25 -7.41 -0.83
N ILE A 101 8.07 -7.52 -0.20
CA ILE A 101 7.92 -7.83 1.23
C ILE A 101 8.47 -9.23 1.54
N TYR A 102 8.19 -10.23 0.69
CA TYR A 102 8.70 -11.59 0.88
C TYR A 102 10.22 -11.65 0.75
N ASP A 103 10.80 -10.92 -0.21
CA ASP A 103 12.25 -10.82 -0.35
C ASP A 103 12.90 -10.18 0.87
N LEU A 104 12.30 -9.11 1.41
CA LEU A 104 12.79 -8.45 2.62
C LEU A 104 12.66 -9.36 3.84
N PHE A 105 11.56 -10.11 3.95
CA PHE A 105 11.37 -11.10 5.03
C PHE A 105 12.43 -12.21 4.97
N ALA A 106 12.67 -12.76 3.77
CA ALA A 106 13.68 -13.79 3.57
C ALA A 106 15.09 -13.28 3.89
N LEU A 107 15.41 -12.03 3.52
CA LEU A 107 16.68 -11.39 3.86
C LEU A 107 16.86 -11.25 5.37
N ALA A 108 15.85 -10.72 6.08
CA ALA A 108 15.88 -10.55 7.53
C ALA A 108 16.12 -11.90 8.24
N ARG A 109 15.41 -12.94 7.80
CA ARG A 109 15.58 -14.31 8.32
C ARG A 109 16.97 -14.87 8.06
N SER A 110 17.51 -14.70 6.85
CA SER A 110 18.84 -15.19 6.49
C SER A 110 19.96 -14.55 7.30
N GLU A 111 19.79 -13.29 7.67
CA GLU A 111 20.72 -12.53 8.52
C GLU A 111 20.47 -12.70 10.03
N LYS A 112 19.41 -13.45 10.40
CA LYS A 112 18.96 -13.65 11.78
C LYS A 112 18.62 -12.34 12.50
N ASP A 113 18.18 -11.33 11.76
CA ASP A 113 17.65 -10.10 12.36
C ASP A 113 16.16 -10.30 12.68
N PHE A 114 15.90 -10.96 13.81
CA PHE A 114 14.54 -11.30 14.25
C PHE A 114 13.67 -10.07 14.52
N ALA A 115 14.27 -8.91 14.80
CA ALA A 115 13.52 -7.69 14.99
C ALA A 115 12.99 -7.15 13.66
N THR A 116 13.79 -7.20 12.59
CA THR A 116 13.35 -6.87 11.24
C THR A 116 12.35 -7.92 10.73
N GLU A 117 12.63 -9.23 10.97
CA GLU A 117 11.67 -10.30 10.61
C GLU A 117 10.29 -10.06 11.26
N SER A 118 10.26 -9.69 12.54
CA SER A 118 9.01 -9.40 13.26
C SER A 118 8.28 -8.17 12.70
N LEU A 119 9.00 -7.12 12.32
CA LEU A 119 8.40 -5.96 11.65
C LEU A 119 7.78 -6.37 10.32
N VAL A 120 8.55 -7.07 9.47
CA VAL A 120 8.12 -7.43 8.11
C VAL A 120 7.00 -8.48 8.13
N GLN A 121 6.90 -9.31 9.17
CA GLN A 121 5.78 -10.24 9.34
C GLN A 121 4.43 -9.50 9.39
N TRP A 122 4.38 -8.32 9.98
CA TRP A 122 3.17 -7.49 9.95
C TRP A 122 2.78 -7.14 8.50
N PHE A 123 3.75 -6.72 7.68
CA PHE A 123 3.53 -6.42 6.26
C PHE A 123 3.15 -7.66 5.44
N VAL A 124 3.68 -8.84 5.77
CA VAL A 124 3.24 -10.10 5.14
C VAL A 124 1.75 -10.34 5.36
N ASN A 125 1.25 -10.08 6.57
CA ASN A 125 -0.18 -10.22 6.86
C ASN A 125 -1.02 -9.14 6.17
N GLU A 126 -0.51 -7.90 6.11
CA GLU A 126 -1.15 -6.78 5.42
C GLU A 126 -1.34 -7.09 3.94
N GLN A 127 -0.31 -7.62 3.25
CA GLN A 127 -0.39 -7.95 1.83
C GLN A 127 -1.46 -9.01 1.52
N VAL A 128 -1.76 -9.92 2.45
CA VAL A 128 -2.90 -10.84 2.31
C VAL A 128 -4.22 -10.08 2.25
N GLU A 129 -4.39 -9.08 3.10
CA GLU A 129 -5.59 -8.24 3.14
C GLU A 129 -5.67 -7.32 1.92
N GLU A 130 -4.56 -6.72 1.48
CA GLU A 130 -4.52 -5.84 0.31
C GLU A 130 -4.91 -6.58 -0.99
N GLU A 131 -4.36 -7.79 -1.21
CA GLU A 131 -4.73 -8.59 -2.37
C GLU A 131 -6.20 -9.05 -2.30
N GLU A 132 -6.69 -9.45 -1.12
CA GLU A 132 -8.09 -9.85 -0.91
C GLU A 132 -9.05 -8.68 -1.18
N ASN A 133 -8.74 -7.49 -0.69
CA ASN A 133 -9.53 -6.28 -0.92
C ASN A 133 -9.60 -5.92 -2.42
N ALA A 134 -8.48 -6.00 -3.12
CA ALA A 134 -8.44 -5.77 -4.56
C ALA A 134 -9.27 -6.81 -5.33
N LEU A 135 -9.13 -8.10 -4.99
CA LEU A 135 -9.89 -9.19 -5.61
C LEU A 135 -11.40 -9.05 -5.39
N ASN A 136 -11.84 -8.71 -4.19
CA ASN A 136 -13.27 -8.51 -3.87
C ASN A 136 -13.89 -7.42 -4.75
N ASN A 137 -13.18 -6.31 -4.96
CA ASN A 137 -13.64 -5.23 -5.84
C ASN A 137 -13.67 -5.67 -7.33
N ILE A 138 -12.69 -6.42 -7.78
CA ILE A 138 -12.64 -6.98 -9.14
C ILE A 138 -13.82 -7.92 -9.36
N ASP A 139 -14.11 -8.81 -8.42
CA ASP A 139 -15.19 -9.77 -8.53
C ASP A 139 -16.55 -9.08 -8.52
N ALA A 140 -16.75 -8.07 -7.69
CA ALA A 140 -17.95 -7.24 -7.70
C ALA A 140 -18.13 -6.54 -9.06
N LEU A 141 -17.07 -5.94 -9.61
CA LEU A 141 -17.11 -5.26 -10.92
C LEU A 141 -17.39 -6.23 -12.07
N LYS A 142 -16.83 -7.44 -12.04
CA LYS A 142 -17.11 -8.48 -13.02
C LYS A 142 -18.57 -8.95 -12.95
N LEU A 143 -19.12 -9.09 -11.75
CA LEU A 143 -20.53 -9.43 -11.54
C LEU A 143 -21.48 -8.34 -12.04
N ILE A 144 -21.10 -7.08 -11.86
CA ILE A 144 -21.88 -5.91 -12.31
C ILE A 144 -21.88 -5.81 -13.85
N GLY A 145 -20.75 -6.10 -14.49
CA GLY A 145 -20.59 -5.92 -15.95
C GLY A 145 -20.92 -4.47 -16.38
N ASP A 146 -21.70 -4.32 -17.44
CA ASP A 146 -22.06 -3.00 -18.00
C ASP A 146 -23.28 -2.36 -17.31
N ASN A 147 -23.69 -2.86 -16.15
CA ASN A 147 -24.85 -2.34 -15.42
C ASN A 147 -24.51 -1.02 -14.68
N GLY A 148 -24.92 0.12 -15.23
CA GLY A 148 -24.65 1.43 -14.63
C GLY A 148 -25.25 1.61 -13.23
N PHE A 149 -26.40 0.99 -12.90
CA PHE A 149 -26.95 1.03 -11.55
C PHE A 149 -26.10 0.20 -10.57
N GLY A 150 -25.60 -0.94 -10.99
CA GLY A 150 -24.67 -1.74 -10.20
C GLY A 150 -23.39 -0.98 -9.89
N LEU A 151 -22.79 -0.31 -10.88
CA LEU A 151 -21.61 0.52 -10.68
C LEU A 151 -21.89 1.70 -9.71
N TYR A 152 -23.06 2.36 -9.87
CA TYR A 152 -23.47 3.41 -8.95
C TYR A 152 -23.61 2.90 -7.50
N SER A 153 -24.17 1.70 -7.31
CA SER A 153 -24.35 1.10 -5.99
C SER A 153 -23.00 0.76 -5.36
N LEU A 154 -22.08 0.16 -6.11
CA LEU A 154 -20.73 -0.13 -5.65
C LEU A 154 -19.96 1.16 -5.28
N ASP A 155 -20.07 2.21 -6.11
CA ASP A 155 -19.45 3.50 -5.80
C ASP A 155 -19.96 4.07 -4.47
N LYS A 156 -21.25 3.95 -4.16
CA LYS A 156 -21.81 4.37 -2.87
C LYS A 156 -21.28 3.53 -1.71
N GLU A 157 -21.09 2.26 -1.89
CA GLU A 157 -20.47 1.38 -0.89
C GLU A 157 -19.02 1.76 -0.63
N LEU A 158 -18.22 1.95 -1.67
CA LEU A 158 -16.81 2.34 -1.56
C LEU A 158 -16.62 3.73 -0.91
N ALA A 159 -17.60 4.63 -1.08
CA ALA A 159 -17.60 5.93 -0.42
C ALA A 159 -17.68 5.86 1.12
N ALA A 160 -18.13 4.73 1.67
CA ALA A 160 -18.23 4.53 3.12
C ALA A 160 -16.91 4.10 3.78
N ARG A 161 -15.87 3.74 2.99
CA ARG A 161 -14.57 3.37 3.53
C ARG A 161 -13.94 4.56 4.27
N VAL A 162 -13.49 4.30 5.50
CA VAL A 162 -12.87 5.32 6.37
C VAL A 162 -11.41 4.93 6.60
N TYR A 163 -10.51 5.89 6.41
CA TYR A 163 -9.11 5.70 6.76
C TYR A 163 -8.93 5.56 8.27
N VAL A 164 -8.20 4.53 8.68
CA VAL A 164 -7.81 4.27 10.07
C VAL A 164 -6.28 4.29 10.15
N PRO A 165 -5.67 5.32 10.79
CA PRO A 165 -4.22 5.40 10.90
C PRO A 165 -3.65 4.16 11.60
N ILE A 166 -2.51 3.68 11.13
CA ILE A 166 -1.76 2.63 11.82
C ILE A 166 -1.30 3.18 13.18
N ALA A 167 -1.67 2.50 14.26
CA ALA A 167 -1.25 2.89 15.59
C ALA A 167 0.29 2.92 15.67
N THR A 168 0.86 4.11 15.73
CA THR A 168 2.28 4.27 16.06
C THR A 168 2.43 3.84 17.52
N THR A 169 3.06 2.70 17.77
CA THR A 169 3.49 2.32 19.11
C THR A 169 4.56 3.30 19.56
N ASN A 170 4.15 4.49 20.00
CA ASN A 170 5.01 5.35 20.79
C ASN A 170 5.16 4.68 22.16
N SER A 171 6.15 3.83 22.30
CA SER A 171 6.71 3.45 23.60
C SER A 171 7.49 4.63 24.17
N GLY A 172 6.80 5.74 24.39
CA GLY A 172 7.25 6.87 25.17
C GLY A 172 6.66 6.74 26.56
N SER A 173 7.24 5.86 27.38
CA SER A 173 7.05 5.92 28.83
C SER A 173 7.55 7.26 29.31
N ASN A 174 6.63 8.13 29.74
CA ASN A 174 6.97 9.18 30.69
C ASN A 174 7.56 8.53 31.95
N ALA A 175 8.80 8.75 32.22
CA ALA A 175 9.40 8.65 33.53
C ALA A 175 9.91 10.03 33.93
#